data_406c43d8ecfb357b976645c6640d463b
#
_entry.id   406c43d8ecfb357b976645c6640d463b
#
_cell.length_a   1.000
_cell.length_b   1.000
_cell.length_c   1.000
_cell.angle_alpha   90.00
_cell.angle_beta   90.00
_cell.angle_gamma   90.00
#
_symmetry.space_group_name_H-M   'P 1'
#
loop_
_entity.id
_entity.type
_entity.pdbx_description
1 polymer ?
#
loop_
_entity_poly.entity_id
_entity_poly.type
_entity_poly.pdbx_seq_one_letter_code
_entity_poly.pdbx_strand_id
1 'polypeptide(L)'
;MNFFGYKLSIDFRKASKQETSGISAYTGSYPGFLQSNSLPMLLSTVYRCVDLISGSVAVLPLETYLLDKEGFKSKYKSHPAYYLLNSEPNENMTRYTFVKTLMASVLLQGNGYAYIERNSKLEVTQLIFIPAQLVSIVWIMDSRGIKRKRYQVSGFKGLVEPKDMIHVLNFSYDGIIGVSTLTHARQTLGIATASEEHAVNFLHSRASAAGVLKVEGP
;
A
#
# COMPACT_ATOMS: atom_id res chain seq x y z
N MET A 1 19.04 21.99 15.35
CA MET A 1 18.27 22.95 16.17
C MET A 1 17.28 22.15 16.98
N ASN A 2 17.42 22.10 18.31
CA ASN A 2 16.56 21.32 19.20
C ASN A 2 15.33 22.13 19.57
N PHE A 3 14.15 21.73 19.13
CA PHE A 3 12.90 22.20 19.71
C PHE A 3 12.29 21.05 20.50
N PHE A 4 12.13 21.22 21.80
CA PHE A 4 11.55 20.26 22.75
C PHE A 4 12.18 18.86 22.80
N GLY A 5 13.52 18.74 22.67
CA GLY A 5 14.22 17.48 22.99
C GLY A 5 13.99 16.28 22.06
N TYR A 6 13.27 16.43 20.96
CA TYR A 6 12.98 15.34 20.03
C TYR A 6 13.50 15.63 18.65
N LYS A 7 14.58 14.93 18.29
CA LYS A 7 15.10 14.86 16.93
C LYS A 7 14.34 13.77 16.19
N LEU A 8 13.33 14.13 15.40
CA LEU A 8 12.69 13.20 14.48
C LEU A 8 13.62 13.02 13.27
N SER A 9 14.56 12.13 13.37
CA SER A 9 15.28 11.60 12.22
C SER A 9 14.71 10.23 11.92
N ILE A 10 13.89 10.11 10.90
CA ILE A 10 13.55 8.82 10.31
C ILE A 10 14.79 8.39 9.54
N ASP A 11 15.68 7.63 10.20
CA ASP A 11 16.89 7.13 9.58
C ASP A 11 16.58 5.83 8.83
N PHE A 12 16.00 5.95 7.63
CA PHE A 12 15.87 4.83 6.71
C PHE A 12 17.22 4.26 6.25
N ARG A 13 18.35 4.96 6.54
CA ARG A 13 19.70 4.52 6.19
C ARG A 13 20.29 3.49 7.14
N LYS A 14 19.73 3.28 8.31
CA LYS A 14 20.24 2.31 9.29
C LYS A 14 19.85 0.87 9.02
N ALA A 15 18.93 0.60 8.11
CA ALA A 15 18.59 -0.76 7.70
C ALA A 15 19.52 -1.35 6.63
N SER A 16 20.47 -0.58 6.08
CA SER A 16 21.31 -1.00 4.95
C SER A 16 22.80 -1.01 5.23
N LYS A 17 23.26 -1.02 6.47
CA LYS A 17 24.65 -1.34 6.78
C LYS A 17 24.82 -2.81 7.10
N GLN A 18 24.68 -3.63 6.08
CA GLN A 18 25.40 -4.88 5.97
C GLN A 18 26.35 -4.73 4.78
N GLU A 19 27.63 -4.58 5.10
CA GLU A 19 28.71 -4.68 4.11
C GLU A 19 28.65 -6.08 3.51
N THR A 20 28.20 -6.18 2.30
CA THR A 20 28.38 -7.36 1.46
C THR A 20 29.15 -6.94 0.22
N SER A 21 30.42 -7.30 0.19
CA SER A 21 31.22 -7.44 -1.02
C SER A 21 30.53 -8.49 -1.91
N GLY A 22 29.94 -8.05 -3.00
CA GLY A 22 29.28 -8.91 -3.97
C GLY A 22 28.05 -8.22 -4.51
N ILE A 23 27.84 -8.29 -5.81
CA ILE A 23 26.65 -7.80 -6.50
C ILE A 23 25.42 -8.42 -5.81
N SER A 24 24.91 -7.75 -4.80
CA SER A 24 23.64 -8.09 -4.18
C SER A 24 22.57 -7.58 -5.11
N ALA A 25 21.94 -8.50 -5.86
CA ALA A 25 20.67 -8.20 -6.47
C ALA A 25 19.78 -7.59 -5.38
N TYR A 26 19.24 -6.40 -5.64
CA TYR A 26 18.29 -5.73 -4.78
C TYR A 26 17.01 -6.57 -4.72
N THR A 27 17.05 -7.64 -3.95
CA THR A 27 15.84 -8.32 -3.51
C THR A 27 15.25 -7.42 -2.44
N GLY A 28 14.46 -6.45 -2.88
CA GLY A 28 13.66 -5.61 -2.01
C GLY A 28 12.76 -6.52 -1.19
N SER A 29 13.27 -6.95 -0.06
CA SER A 29 12.50 -7.67 0.93
C SER A 29 11.52 -6.66 1.50
N TYR A 30 10.33 -6.59 0.90
CA TYR A 30 9.21 -5.92 1.53
C TYR A 30 8.82 -6.77 2.74
N PRO A 31 9.15 -6.33 3.98
CA PRO A 31 8.84 -7.12 5.14
C PRO A 31 7.33 -7.27 5.25
N GLY A 32 6.83 -8.48 5.16
CA GLY A 32 5.45 -8.82 5.49
C GLY A 32 4.40 -8.72 4.39
N PHE A 33 4.63 -7.97 3.31
CA PHE A 33 3.63 -7.83 2.24
C PHE A 33 3.43 -9.13 1.45
N LEU A 34 4.49 -9.89 1.25
CA LEU A 34 4.44 -11.15 0.49
C LEU A 34 4.17 -12.39 1.35
N GLN A 35 4.34 -12.32 2.68
CA GLN A 35 4.27 -13.54 3.50
C GLN A 35 2.86 -14.03 3.83
N SER A 36 1.86 -13.15 3.94
CA SER A 36 0.50 -13.59 4.26
C SER A 36 -0.50 -13.55 3.09
N ASN A 37 -0.19 -12.78 2.04
CA ASN A 37 -1.05 -12.63 0.85
C ASN A 37 -0.32 -12.95 -0.46
N SER A 38 0.80 -13.66 -0.40
CA SER A 38 1.64 -13.93 -1.57
C SER A 38 1.00 -14.85 -2.60
N LEU A 39 0.25 -15.85 -2.15
CA LEU A 39 -0.40 -16.82 -3.03
C LEU A 39 -1.31 -16.18 -4.09
N PRO A 40 -2.22 -15.25 -3.75
CA PRO A 40 -3.05 -14.62 -4.75
C PRO A 40 -2.29 -13.78 -5.78
N MET A 41 -1.17 -13.17 -5.39
CA MET A 41 -0.34 -12.37 -6.31
C MET A 41 0.52 -13.23 -7.24
N LEU A 42 0.72 -14.50 -6.93
CA LEU A 42 1.35 -15.46 -7.83
C LEU A 42 0.44 -15.79 -9.02
N LEU A 43 -0.88 -15.68 -8.85
CA LEU A 43 -1.81 -15.81 -9.97
C LEU A 43 -1.60 -14.63 -10.95
N SER A 44 -1.16 -14.95 -12.14
CA SER A 44 -0.88 -13.94 -13.19
C SER A 44 -2.06 -13.01 -13.46
N THR A 45 -3.28 -13.52 -13.37
CA THR A 45 -4.51 -12.76 -13.56
C THR A 45 -4.69 -11.69 -12.47
N VAL A 46 -4.48 -12.03 -11.20
CA VAL A 46 -4.59 -11.06 -10.08
C VAL A 46 -3.55 -9.97 -10.23
N TYR A 47 -2.30 -10.36 -10.50
CA TYR A 47 -1.23 -9.41 -10.75
C TYR A 47 -1.60 -8.43 -11.86
N ARG A 48 -2.07 -8.93 -13.01
CA ARG A 48 -2.46 -8.08 -14.17
C ARG A 48 -3.62 -7.15 -13.84
N CYS A 49 -4.63 -7.61 -13.10
CA CYS A 49 -5.74 -6.76 -12.67
C CYS A 49 -5.25 -5.62 -11.76
N VAL A 50 -4.43 -5.92 -10.76
CA VAL A 50 -3.88 -4.92 -9.84
C VAL A 50 -2.99 -3.93 -10.59
N ASP A 51 -2.12 -4.42 -11.47
CA ASP A 51 -1.21 -3.60 -12.30
C ASP A 51 -2.00 -2.66 -13.21
N LEU A 52 -3.01 -3.17 -13.90
CA LEU A 52 -3.85 -2.39 -14.80
C LEU A 52 -4.63 -1.29 -14.07
N ILE A 53 -5.31 -1.63 -12.98
CA ILE A 53 -6.14 -0.67 -12.22
C ILE A 53 -5.24 0.39 -11.59
N SER A 54 -4.18 -0.02 -10.89
CA SER A 54 -3.28 0.92 -10.22
C SER A 54 -2.55 1.82 -11.21
N GLY A 55 -2.13 1.27 -12.35
CA GLY A 55 -1.51 2.03 -13.42
C GLY A 55 -2.47 3.03 -14.07
N SER A 56 -3.71 2.63 -14.33
CA SER A 56 -4.73 3.53 -14.90
C SER A 56 -5.03 4.71 -13.99
N VAL A 57 -5.14 4.48 -12.68
CA VAL A 57 -5.33 5.56 -11.70
C VAL A 57 -4.09 6.46 -11.61
N ALA A 58 -2.89 5.88 -11.68
CA ALA A 58 -1.64 6.63 -11.59
C ALA A 58 -1.41 7.61 -12.75
N VAL A 59 -2.01 7.40 -13.91
CA VAL A 59 -1.89 8.29 -15.07
C VAL A 59 -2.80 9.52 -14.94
N LEU A 60 -3.90 9.44 -14.17
CA LEU A 60 -4.87 10.52 -14.06
C LEU A 60 -4.24 11.77 -13.40
N PRO A 61 -4.31 12.95 -14.03
CA PRO A 61 -3.76 14.17 -13.43
C PRO A 61 -4.59 14.61 -12.22
N LEU A 62 -3.91 15.12 -11.18
CA LEU A 62 -4.54 15.70 -10.01
C LEU A 62 -4.50 17.22 -10.15
N GLU A 63 -5.66 17.84 -10.37
CA GLU A 63 -5.78 19.28 -10.56
C GLU A 63 -6.12 19.98 -9.23
N THR A 64 -5.44 21.09 -8.98
CA THR A 64 -5.75 21.98 -7.84
C THR A 64 -6.58 23.14 -8.32
N TYR A 65 -7.63 23.47 -7.56
CA TYR A 65 -8.54 24.57 -7.88
C TYR A 65 -8.59 25.58 -6.74
N LEU A 66 -8.62 26.85 -7.10
CA LEU A 66 -9.01 27.92 -6.20
C LEU A 66 -10.51 28.12 -6.31
N LEU A 67 -11.18 28.17 -5.17
CA LEU A 67 -12.62 28.49 -5.10
C LEU A 67 -12.77 29.97 -4.80
N ASP A 68 -13.41 30.71 -5.69
CA ASP A 68 -13.75 32.09 -5.45
C ASP A 68 -14.96 32.22 -4.50
N LYS A 69 -15.16 33.40 -3.94
CA LYS A 69 -16.30 33.68 -3.03
C LYS A 69 -17.68 33.43 -3.66
N GLU A 70 -17.75 33.49 -4.97
CA GLU A 70 -18.94 33.19 -5.78
C GLU A 70 -19.09 31.70 -6.14
N GLY A 71 -18.15 30.85 -5.73
CA GLY A 71 -18.17 29.39 -6.00
C GLY A 71 -17.59 28.97 -7.33
N PHE A 72 -17.01 29.88 -8.12
CA PHE A 72 -16.32 29.53 -9.37
C PHE A 72 -14.97 28.87 -9.09
N LYS A 73 -14.68 27.81 -9.86
CA LYS A 73 -13.44 27.05 -9.76
C LYS A 73 -12.45 27.51 -10.84
N SER A 74 -11.31 28.07 -10.45
CA SER A 74 -10.20 28.37 -11.35
C SER A 74 -9.02 27.44 -11.06
N LYS A 75 -8.31 26.97 -12.11
CA LYS A 75 -7.12 26.12 -11.94
C LYS A 75 -6.01 26.91 -11.25
N TYR A 76 -5.48 26.35 -10.18
CA TYR A 76 -4.44 26.98 -9.37
C TYR A 76 -3.18 26.13 -9.31
N LYS A 77 -2.35 26.22 -10.37
CA LYS A 77 -1.11 25.45 -10.50
C LYS A 77 0.03 25.96 -9.61
N SER A 78 -0.06 27.19 -9.12
CA SER A 78 0.97 27.77 -8.25
C SER A 78 0.89 27.28 -6.79
N HIS A 79 -0.11 26.46 -6.45
CA HIS A 79 -0.20 25.89 -5.10
C HIS A 79 0.93 24.88 -4.86
N PRO A 80 1.65 24.93 -3.71
CA PRO A 80 2.74 24.00 -3.42
C PRO A 80 2.37 22.52 -3.56
N ALA A 81 1.15 22.16 -3.15
CA ALA A 81 0.65 20.80 -3.30
C ALA A 81 0.50 20.34 -4.76
N TYR A 82 0.39 21.26 -5.72
CA TYR A 82 0.30 20.88 -7.14
C TYR A 82 1.57 20.16 -7.60
N TYR A 83 2.74 20.68 -7.22
CA TYR A 83 4.02 20.06 -7.57
C TYR A 83 4.17 18.67 -6.92
N LEU A 84 3.90 18.57 -5.62
CA LEU A 84 3.97 17.29 -4.89
C LEU A 84 3.02 16.22 -5.46
N LEU A 85 1.81 16.64 -5.87
CA LEU A 85 0.81 15.72 -6.39
C LEU A 85 1.01 15.35 -7.87
N ASN A 86 1.75 16.17 -8.66
CA ASN A 86 1.87 15.96 -10.10
C ASN A 86 3.30 15.73 -10.60
N SER A 87 4.32 15.97 -9.78
CA SER A 87 5.72 15.78 -10.17
C SER A 87 6.41 14.80 -9.23
N GLU A 88 6.84 15.26 -8.07
CA GLU A 88 7.67 14.52 -7.13
C GLU A 88 7.08 14.57 -5.73
N PRO A 89 6.33 13.55 -5.30
CA PRO A 89 5.80 13.46 -3.94
C PRO A 89 6.89 13.41 -2.88
N ASN A 90 8.04 12.83 -3.20
CA ASN A 90 9.22 12.74 -2.35
C ASN A 90 10.47 12.44 -3.19
N GLU A 91 11.65 12.50 -2.56
CA GLU A 91 12.95 12.27 -3.21
C GLU A 91 13.14 10.88 -3.83
N ASN A 92 12.35 9.89 -3.40
CA ASN A 92 12.55 8.49 -3.77
C ASN A 92 11.56 7.99 -4.82
N MET A 93 10.46 8.71 -5.05
CA MET A 93 9.35 8.24 -5.88
C MET A 93 8.86 9.33 -6.83
N THR A 94 8.64 8.95 -8.09
CA THR A 94 7.87 9.77 -9.01
C THR A 94 6.39 9.73 -8.63
N ARG A 95 5.62 10.71 -9.07
CA ARG A 95 4.17 10.73 -8.91
C ARG A 95 3.51 9.42 -9.34
N TYR A 96 3.88 8.91 -10.52
CA TYR A 96 3.33 7.68 -11.07
C TYR A 96 3.57 6.50 -10.13
N THR A 97 4.80 6.32 -9.68
CA THR A 97 5.16 5.22 -8.76
C THR A 97 4.43 5.34 -7.43
N PHE A 98 4.36 6.56 -6.87
CA PHE A 98 3.69 6.80 -5.60
C PHE A 98 2.20 6.47 -5.65
N VAL A 99 1.46 7.01 -6.64
CA VAL A 99 0.02 6.77 -6.78
C VAL A 99 -0.26 5.31 -7.12
N LYS A 100 0.56 4.70 -7.98
CA LYS A 100 0.44 3.27 -8.32
C LYS A 100 0.63 2.38 -7.09
N THR A 101 1.65 2.63 -6.28
CA THR A 101 1.92 1.88 -5.05
C THR A 101 0.80 2.07 -4.02
N LEU A 102 0.33 3.31 -3.84
CA LEU A 102 -0.77 3.62 -2.95
C LEU A 102 -2.04 2.88 -3.37
N MET A 103 -2.38 2.91 -4.66
CA MET A 103 -3.55 2.21 -5.20
C MET A 103 -3.41 0.69 -5.12
N ALA A 104 -2.24 0.14 -5.39
CA ALA A 104 -1.98 -1.28 -5.21
C ALA A 104 -2.18 -1.72 -3.74
N SER A 105 -1.72 -0.90 -2.77
CA SER A 105 -1.99 -1.14 -1.34
C SER A 105 -3.49 -1.12 -1.03
N VAL A 106 -4.25 -0.19 -1.60
CA VAL A 106 -5.72 -0.13 -1.46
C VAL A 106 -6.38 -1.41 -1.96
N LEU A 107 -6.01 -1.88 -3.14
CA LEU A 107 -6.60 -3.09 -3.74
C LEU A 107 -6.25 -4.36 -2.96
N LEU A 108 -4.99 -4.50 -2.54
CA LEU A 108 -4.47 -5.70 -1.91
C LEU A 108 -4.76 -5.77 -0.41
N GLN A 109 -4.67 -4.62 0.28
CA GLN A 109 -4.79 -4.54 1.75
C GLN A 109 -6.10 -3.90 2.20
N GLY A 110 -6.86 -3.31 1.27
CA GLY A 110 -8.05 -2.52 1.58
C GLY A 110 -7.75 -1.08 1.99
N ASN A 111 -6.50 -0.74 2.28
CA ASN A 111 -6.11 0.56 2.80
C ASN A 111 -4.81 1.03 2.16
N GLY A 112 -4.74 2.30 1.83
CA GLY A 112 -3.52 2.97 1.38
C GLY A 112 -3.21 4.15 2.30
N TYR A 113 -1.98 4.24 2.77
CA TYR A 113 -1.55 5.28 3.69
C TYR A 113 -0.37 6.06 3.13
N ALA A 114 -0.43 7.39 3.30
CA ALA A 114 0.72 8.24 3.07
C ALA A 114 0.83 9.30 4.16
N TYR A 115 2.01 9.45 4.73
CA TYR A 115 2.31 10.46 5.73
C TYR A 115 2.63 11.78 5.04
N ILE A 116 2.05 12.86 5.57
CA ILE A 116 2.27 14.23 5.12
C ILE A 116 3.37 14.83 6.00
N GLU A 117 4.57 14.90 5.48
CA GLU A 117 5.65 15.57 6.19
C GLU A 117 5.57 17.07 6.03
N ARG A 118 5.79 17.80 7.14
CA ARG A 118 5.74 19.26 7.18
C ARG A 118 7.00 19.85 7.77
N ASN A 119 7.37 21.02 7.27
CA ASN A 119 8.45 21.81 7.85
C ASN A 119 7.99 22.56 9.11
N SER A 120 8.92 23.31 9.72
CA SER A 120 8.64 24.13 10.92
C SER A 120 7.61 25.23 10.69
N LYS A 121 7.32 25.59 9.43
CA LYS A 121 6.30 26.55 9.03
C LYS A 121 4.95 25.88 8.71
N LEU A 122 4.80 24.57 8.99
CA LEU A 122 3.63 23.75 8.68
C LEU A 122 3.35 23.58 7.18
N GLU A 123 4.30 23.95 6.30
CA GLU A 123 4.19 23.72 4.87
C GLU A 123 4.51 22.25 4.56
N VAL A 124 3.76 21.66 3.63
CA VAL A 124 3.99 20.27 3.20
C VAL A 124 5.28 20.20 2.38
N THR A 125 6.21 19.37 2.82
CA THR A 125 7.50 19.17 2.15
C THR A 125 7.50 17.93 1.28
N GLN A 126 6.90 16.83 1.75
CA GLN A 126 6.84 15.59 1.00
C GLN A 126 5.70 14.68 1.47
N LEU A 127 5.35 13.72 0.62
CA LEU A 127 4.38 12.66 0.88
C LEU A 127 5.11 11.32 0.93
N ILE A 128 5.04 10.63 2.05
CA ILE A 128 5.75 9.37 2.28
C ILE A 128 4.74 8.24 2.30
N PHE A 129 4.85 7.29 1.36
CA PHE A 129 4.03 6.08 1.36
C PHE A 129 4.36 5.22 2.59
N ILE A 130 3.33 4.73 3.28
CA ILE A 130 3.47 3.81 4.40
C ILE A 130 2.70 2.52 4.10
N PRO A 131 3.37 1.35 4.15
CA PRO A 131 2.70 0.06 4.01
C PRO A 131 1.58 -0.11 5.04
N ALA A 132 0.43 -0.62 4.59
CA ALA A 132 -0.76 -0.72 5.45
C ALA A 132 -0.54 -1.62 6.68
N GLN A 133 0.36 -2.59 6.61
CA GLN A 133 0.70 -3.47 7.72
C GLN A 133 1.39 -2.75 8.88
N LEU A 134 2.03 -1.62 8.60
CA LEU A 134 2.74 -0.82 9.59
C LEU A 134 1.83 0.20 10.30
N VAL A 135 0.57 0.30 9.87
CA VAL A 135 -0.37 1.30 10.37
C VAL A 135 -1.50 0.63 11.13
N SER A 136 -1.72 1.06 12.35
CA SER A 136 -2.87 0.69 13.18
C SER A 136 -3.70 1.91 13.50
N ILE A 137 -5.02 1.77 13.45
CA ILE A 137 -5.95 2.83 13.85
C ILE A 137 -6.27 2.67 15.34
N VAL A 138 -6.02 3.71 16.10
CA VAL A 138 -6.29 3.76 17.54
C VAL A 138 -7.24 4.90 17.86
N TRP A 139 -8.05 4.71 18.89
CA TRP A 139 -8.98 5.70 19.39
C TRP A 139 -8.47 6.30 20.69
N ILE A 140 -8.34 7.61 20.73
CA ILE A 140 -7.98 8.33 21.94
C ILE A 140 -9.20 9.12 22.42
N MET A 141 -9.41 9.10 23.72
CA MET A 141 -10.41 9.93 24.36
C MET A 141 -9.83 11.33 24.61
N ASP A 142 -10.46 12.33 24.07
CA ASP A 142 -10.12 13.74 24.33
C ASP A 142 -10.58 14.12 25.75
N SER A 143 -10.03 15.21 26.30
CA SER A 143 -10.45 15.78 27.60
C SER A 143 -11.94 16.02 27.75
N ARG A 144 -12.67 16.10 26.64
CA ARG A 144 -14.14 16.23 26.56
C ARG A 144 -14.88 14.90 26.49
N GLY A 145 -14.19 13.76 26.59
CA GLY A 145 -14.78 12.41 26.43
C GLY A 145 -15.11 12.01 24.98
N ILE A 146 -14.65 12.80 23.99
CA ILE A 146 -14.90 12.49 22.57
C ILE A 146 -13.80 11.58 22.06
N LYS A 147 -14.17 10.45 21.46
CA LYS A 147 -13.25 9.54 20.79
C LYS A 147 -12.72 10.17 19.50
N ARG A 148 -11.40 10.28 19.39
CA ARG A 148 -10.72 10.79 18.20
C ARG A 148 -9.83 9.72 17.59
N LYS A 149 -9.95 9.55 16.27
CA LYS A 149 -9.11 8.66 15.49
C LYS A 149 -7.66 9.17 15.46
N ARG A 150 -6.70 8.28 15.68
CA ARG A 150 -5.27 8.50 15.49
C ARG A 150 -4.67 7.31 14.76
N TYR A 151 -3.49 7.51 14.20
CA TYR A 151 -2.76 6.45 13.52
C TYR A 151 -1.49 6.14 14.32
N GLN A 152 -1.32 4.88 14.66
CA GLN A 152 -0.07 4.37 15.19
C GLN A 152 0.70 3.74 14.05
N VAL A 153 1.89 4.26 13.77
CA VAL A 153 2.76 3.79 12.68
C VAL A 153 3.97 3.12 13.31
N SER A 154 4.25 1.90 12.90
CA SER A 154 5.44 1.18 13.36
C SER A 154 6.70 1.94 12.93
N GLY A 155 7.60 2.20 13.88
CA GLY A 155 8.82 2.99 13.65
C GLY A 155 8.67 4.49 13.90
N PHE A 156 7.46 5.02 14.10
CA PHE A 156 7.25 6.42 14.46
C PHE A 156 7.18 6.56 15.99
N LYS A 157 7.76 7.63 16.52
CA LYS A 157 7.59 8.00 17.93
C LYS A 157 6.29 8.80 18.07
N GLY A 158 5.29 8.18 18.67
CA GLY A 158 3.99 8.83 18.92
C GLY A 158 2.93 8.50 17.89
N LEU A 159 1.78 9.15 18.05
CA LEU A 159 0.60 8.93 17.21
C LEU A 159 0.49 10.04 16.18
N VAL A 160 0.17 9.65 14.95
CA VAL A 160 -0.02 10.58 13.83
C VAL A 160 -1.47 11.07 13.83
N GLU A 161 -1.64 12.37 13.62
CA GLU A 161 -2.96 12.99 13.51
C GLU A 161 -3.57 12.74 12.12
N PRO A 162 -4.91 12.70 12.02
CA PRO A 162 -5.59 12.55 10.73
C PRO A 162 -5.24 13.62 9.69
N LYS A 163 -4.90 14.84 10.12
CA LYS A 163 -4.49 15.93 9.24
C LYS A 163 -3.13 15.71 8.57
N ASP A 164 -2.29 14.84 9.16
CA ASP A 164 -0.95 14.52 8.67
C ASP A 164 -0.88 13.12 8.06
N MET A 165 -2.04 12.50 7.81
CA MET A 165 -2.15 11.19 7.18
C MET A 165 -3.16 11.20 6.04
N ILE A 166 -2.73 10.91 4.84
CA ILE A 166 -3.62 10.54 3.74
C ILE A 166 -4.01 9.09 3.95
N HIS A 167 -5.30 8.82 4.11
CA HIS A 167 -5.83 7.48 4.22
C HIS A 167 -6.87 7.24 3.13
N VAL A 168 -6.52 6.41 2.16
CA VAL A 168 -7.39 5.99 1.06
C VAL A 168 -7.97 4.64 1.40
N LEU A 169 -9.30 4.57 1.42
CA LEU A 169 -10.05 3.36 1.73
C LEU A 169 -10.51 2.68 0.44
N ASN A 170 -10.45 1.36 0.43
CA ASN A 170 -11.27 0.54 -0.46
C ASN A 170 -12.71 0.49 0.10
N PHE A 171 -13.52 -0.45 -0.38
CA PHE A 171 -14.83 -0.68 0.21
C PHE A 171 -14.72 -0.85 1.73
N SER A 172 -15.58 -0.16 2.47
CA SER A 172 -15.55 -0.16 3.94
C SER A 172 -16.96 -0.31 4.48
N TYR A 173 -17.13 -1.15 5.51
CA TYR A 173 -18.40 -1.31 6.21
C TYR A 173 -18.65 -0.25 7.28
N ASP A 174 -17.58 0.29 7.86
CA ASP A 174 -17.62 1.24 8.98
C ASP A 174 -17.13 2.66 8.61
N GLY A 175 -16.63 2.84 7.38
CA GLY A 175 -16.04 4.09 6.92
C GLY A 175 -14.68 4.40 7.54
N ILE A 176 -14.08 3.47 8.28
CA ILE A 176 -12.84 3.67 9.04
C ILE A 176 -11.71 2.80 8.50
N ILE A 177 -12.01 1.54 8.21
CA ILE A 177 -11.06 0.55 7.70
C ILE A 177 -11.60 -0.03 6.41
N GLY A 178 -10.79 0.00 5.37
CA GLY A 178 -11.11 -0.62 4.08
C GLY A 178 -10.89 -2.14 4.11
N VAL A 179 -11.73 -2.84 3.38
CA VAL A 179 -11.65 -4.29 3.21
C VAL A 179 -10.87 -4.62 1.94
N SER A 180 -9.94 -5.55 2.03
CA SER A 180 -9.18 -6.03 0.86
C SER A 180 -10.10 -6.66 -0.18
N THR A 181 -9.90 -6.33 -1.45
CA THR A 181 -10.61 -6.98 -2.57
C THR A 181 -10.36 -8.49 -2.58
N LEU A 182 -9.16 -8.92 -2.18
CA LEU A 182 -8.80 -10.34 -2.10
C LEU A 182 -9.58 -11.11 -1.02
N THR A 183 -10.04 -10.42 0.02
CA THR A 183 -10.87 -11.06 1.06
C THR A 183 -12.19 -11.57 0.49
N HIS A 184 -12.82 -10.81 -0.40
CA HIS A 184 -14.05 -11.24 -1.08
C HIS A 184 -13.80 -12.33 -2.13
N ALA A 185 -12.63 -12.31 -2.77
CA ALA A 185 -12.26 -13.29 -3.78
C ALA A 185 -11.59 -14.57 -3.20
N ARG A 186 -11.45 -14.69 -1.88
CA ARG A 186 -10.65 -15.72 -1.23
C ARG A 186 -11.01 -17.15 -1.68
N GLN A 187 -12.29 -17.47 -1.76
CA GLN A 187 -12.73 -18.80 -2.16
C GLN A 187 -12.38 -19.10 -3.61
N THR A 188 -12.66 -18.17 -4.53
CA THR A 188 -12.34 -18.30 -5.96
C THR A 188 -10.84 -18.39 -6.19
N LEU A 189 -10.07 -17.57 -5.50
CA LEU A 189 -8.58 -17.59 -5.57
C LEU A 189 -8.02 -18.88 -4.99
N GLY A 190 -8.61 -19.41 -3.92
CA GLY A 190 -8.21 -20.70 -3.34
C GLY A 190 -8.42 -21.87 -4.32
N ILE A 191 -9.54 -21.90 -5.02
CA ILE A 191 -9.83 -22.90 -6.06
C ILE A 191 -8.83 -22.76 -7.21
N ALA A 192 -8.55 -21.53 -7.68
CA ALA A 192 -7.61 -21.28 -8.76
C ALA A 192 -6.20 -21.76 -8.40
N THR A 193 -5.72 -21.41 -7.20
CA THR A 193 -4.40 -21.84 -6.72
C THR A 193 -4.30 -23.37 -6.62
N ALA A 194 -5.31 -24.03 -6.02
CA ALA A 194 -5.34 -25.48 -5.92
C ALA A 194 -5.37 -26.16 -7.31
N SER A 195 -6.06 -25.56 -8.27
CA SER A 195 -6.08 -26.06 -9.65
C SER A 195 -4.73 -25.92 -10.34
N GLU A 196 -4.03 -24.81 -10.16
CA GLU A 196 -2.67 -24.63 -10.69
C GLU A 196 -1.69 -25.63 -10.06
N GLU A 197 -1.73 -25.81 -8.74
CA GLU A 197 -0.89 -26.81 -8.05
C GLU A 197 -1.20 -28.24 -8.53
N HIS A 198 -2.45 -28.58 -8.71
CA HIS A 198 -2.85 -29.88 -9.24
C HIS A 198 -2.32 -30.07 -10.65
N ALA A 199 -2.44 -29.07 -11.53
CA ALA A 199 -1.92 -29.12 -12.89
C ALA A 199 -0.39 -29.29 -12.90
N VAL A 200 0.33 -28.55 -12.07
CA VAL A 200 1.79 -28.64 -11.93
C VAL A 200 2.18 -30.05 -11.49
N ASN A 201 1.56 -30.59 -10.45
CA ASN A 201 1.84 -31.94 -9.94
C ASN A 201 1.53 -33.03 -10.97
N PHE A 202 0.43 -32.88 -11.70
CA PHE A 202 0.06 -33.79 -12.78
C PHE A 202 1.10 -33.79 -13.91
N LEU A 203 1.57 -32.63 -14.33
CA LEU A 203 2.61 -32.51 -15.35
C LEU A 203 3.97 -33.04 -14.85
N HIS A 204 4.34 -32.77 -13.60
CA HIS A 204 5.56 -33.31 -13.00
C HIS A 204 5.55 -34.83 -12.89
N SER A 205 4.41 -35.44 -12.61
CA SER A 205 4.25 -36.90 -12.61
C SER A 205 4.20 -37.52 -14.01
N ARG A 206 4.51 -36.72 -15.06
CA ARG A 206 4.44 -37.12 -16.48
C ARG A 206 3.06 -37.62 -16.91
N ALA A 207 2.01 -37.12 -16.29
CA ALA A 207 0.63 -37.55 -16.53
C ALA A 207 0.43 -39.09 -16.40
N SER A 208 1.29 -39.77 -15.65
CA SER A 208 1.19 -41.21 -15.47
C SER A 208 0.04 -41.55 -14.52
N ALA A 209 -0.83 -42.45 -14.94
CA ALA A 209 -1.86 -43.02 -14.07
C ALA A 209 -1.21 -43.76 -12.91
N ALA A 210 -1.67 -43.49 -11.69
CA ALA A 210 -1.10 -44.07 -10.46
C ALA A 210 -1.34 -45.57 -10.29
N GLY A 211 -2.07 -46.21 -11.19
CA GLY A 211 -2.32 -47.64 -11.15
C GLY A 211 -3.22 -48.15 -12.30
N VAL A 212 -3.14 -49.43 -12.55
CA VAL A 212 -3.99 -50.15 -13.52
C VAL A 212 -4.81 -51.15 -12.71
N LEU A 213 -6.13 -51.07 -12.80
CA LEU A 213 -7.02 -52.05 -12.22
C LEU A 213 -7.23 -53.19 -13.24
N LYS A 214 -6.64 -54.36 -12.97
CA LYS A 214 -6.86 -55.55 -13.77
C LYS A 214 -8.01 -56.33 -13.15
N VAL A 215 -9.15 -56.38 -13.83
CA VAL A 215 -10.29 -57.25 -13.44
C VAL A 215 -10.13 -58.56 -14.20
N GLU A 216 -9.95 -59.65 -13.46
CA GLU A 216 -10.05 -61.02 -14.04
C GLU A 216 -11.54 -61.33 -14.11
N GLY A 217 -12.06 -61.53 -15.30
CA GLY A 217 -13.41 -61.99 -15.52
C GLY A 217 -13.60 -63.45 -15.10
N PRO A 218 -14.84 -63.89 -14.91
CA PRO A 218 -15.15 -65.26 -14.50
C PRO A 218 -14.75 -66.27 -15.54
#